data_9e7e94d074625cfaeea29d1c72e0089c
#
_entry.id   9e7e94d074625cfaeea29d1c72e0089c
#
_cell.length_a   1.000
_cell.length_b   1.000
_cell.length_c   1.000
_cell.angle_alpha   90.00
_cell.angle_beta   90.00
_cell.angle_gamma   90.00
#
_symmetry.space_group_name_H-M   'P 1'
#
loop_
_entity.id
_entity.type
_entity.pdbx_description
1 polymer ?
#
loop_
_entity_poly.entity_id
_entity_poly.type
_entity_poly.pdbx_seq_one_letter_code
_entity_poly.pdbx_strand_id
1 'polypeptide(L)'
;MVAKCRRSNPECEESVETLEDIAGWRARHSVNLKTSHPMPDPAAPLTVMKALVLGVVQGLTEFLPISSTAHLKAVPVLLGWGDPGVSVTAAIQLGSIVAVIAYFRLDLLQVCRGISRAFRHGQWRATEGRLGVAMALGTVPILIVGVLIKLFWDEGYEQSPLRSVPAIAIVSIVMALLLALAERIGPRIKALNAVSGRDGIVVGCAQVLALIPGVSRSGSTLTASLFDGWQRADAARFSFLLGVPAITIAGLVELKDAFTESAAAGPLPLLVGIVSAAVVSWLAIDWLLKFLQRHSTWIFVGYRLLFGVGLLAWWGVHGAH
;
A
#
# COMPACT_ATOMS: atom_id res chain seq x y z
N MET A 1 21.19 34.54 -22.34
CA MET A 1 21.47 35.58 -23.35
C MET A 1 20.72 36.82 -22.90
N VAL A 2 21.37 37.69 -22.10
CA VAL A 2 20.76 38.87 -21.49
C VAL A 2 21.00 40.02 -22.49
N ALA A 3 19.94 40.40 -23.17
CA ALA A 3 19.99 41.57 -24.09
C ALA A 3 20.07 42.85 -23.23
N LYS A 4 21.13 43.63 -23.44
CA LYS A 4 21.30 44.97 -22.88
C LYS A 4 20.21 45.89 -23.46
N CYS A 5 19.17 46.18 -22.72
CA CYS A 5 18.20 47.21 -23.08
C CYS A 5 18.83 48.57 -22.87
N ARG A 6 18.93 49.42 -23.91
CA ARG A 6 19.43 50.81 -23.85
C ARG A 6 18.31 51.68 -23.25
N ARG A 7 18.63 52.49 -22.21
CA ARG A 7 17.77 53.48 -21.59
C ARG A 7 17.43 54.63 -22.55
N SER A 8 16.47 54.42 -23.41
CA SER A 8 15.84 55.52 -24.20
C SER A 8 14.63 55.04 -25.04
N ASN A 9 13.89 54.03 -24.59
CA ASN A 9 12.68 53.58 -25.26
C ASN A 9 11.52 53.54 -24.24
N PRO A 10 10.43 54.35 -24.41
CA PRO A 10 9.31 54.40 -23.44
C PRO A 10 8.60 53.06 -23.25
N GLU A 11 8.66 52.13 -24.22
CA GLU A 11 8.11 50.78 -24.08
C GLU A 11 8.90 49.89 -23.11
N CYS A 12 10.14 50.26 -22.73
CA CYS A 12 10.93 49.55 -21.75
C CYS A 12 10.58 49.99 -20.31
N GLU A 13 10.12 51.22 -20.09
CA GLU A 13 9.69 51.68 -18.77
C GLU A 13 8.38 51.04 -18.32
N GLU A 14 7.43 50.89 -19.24
CA GLU A 14 6.14 50.22 -18.98
C GLU A 14 6.31 48.74 -18.64
N SER A 15 7.31 48.06 -19.22
CA SER A 15 7.62 46.67 -18.94
C SER A 15 8.35 46.43 -17.62
N VAL A 16 9.08 47.43 -17.12
CA VAL A 16 9.78 47.35 -15.84
C VAL A 16 8.80 47.63 -14.69
N GLU A 17 7.88 48.57 -14.86
CA GLU A 17 6.84 48.90 -13.89
C GLU A 17 5.88 47.71 -13.65
N THR A 18 5.51 46.99 -14.73
CA THR A 18 4.68 45.78 -14.61
C THR A 18 5.40 44.63 -13.91
N LEU A 19 6.71 44.48 -14.05
CA LEU A 19 7.49 43.44 -13.37
C LEU A 19 7.71 43.74 -11.88
N GLU A 20 7.88 45.03 -11.55
CA GLU A 20 7.96 45.49 -10.14
C GLU A 20 6.62 45.38 -9.43
N ASP A 21 5.51 45.66 -10.11
CA ASP A 21 4.16 45.46 -9.59
C ASP A 21 3.82 43.97 -9.35
N ILE A 22 4.24 43.08 -10.24
CA ILE A 22 4.09 41.63 -10.07
C ILE A 22 4.95 41.12 -8.91
N ALA A 23 6.17 41.64 -8.77
CA ALA A 23 7.04 41.29 -7.64
C ALA A 23 6.49 41.84 -6.31
N GLY A 24 5.98 43.10 -6.30
CA GLY A 24 5.33 43.73 -5.15
C GLY A 24 3.99 43.06 -4.80
N TRP A 25 3.24 42.56 -5.79
CA TRP A 25 2.02 41.79 -5.57
C TRP A 25 2.34 40.44 -4.93
N ARG A 26 3.36 39.73 -5.43
CA ARG A 26 3.84 38.46 -4.81
C ARG A 26 4.34 38.62 -3.39
N ALA A 27 5.03 39.75 -3.10
CA ALA A 27 5.49 40.03 -1.73
C ALA A 27 4.35 40.39 -0.77
N ARG A 28 3.29 41.07 -1.25
CA ARG A 28 2.11 41.39 -0.45
C ARG A 28 1.09 40.28 -0.30
N HIS A 29 1.11 39.28 -1.20
CA HIS A 29 0.22 38.13 -1.19
C HIS A 29 0.96 36.80 -0.95
N SER A 30 2.22 36.84 -0.52
CA SER A 30 2.80 35.74 0.20
C SER A 30 2.01 35.61 1.51
N VAL A 31 0.87 34.91 1.41
CA VAL A 31 0.16 34.42 2.59
C VAL A 31 1.19 33.71 3.41
N ASN A 32 1.46 34.26 4.57
CA ASN A 32 2.36 33.69 5.55
C ASN A 32 1.68 32.41 6.08
N LEU A 33 1.74 31.35 5.29
CA LEU A 33 1.39 30.00 5.68
C LEU A 33 2.47 29.45 6.63
N LYS A 34 2.85 30.28 7.60
CA LYS A 34 3.30 29.77 8.89
C LYS A 34 2.06 29.29 9.64
N THR A 35 1.39 28.28 9.11
CA THR A 35 0.78 27.30 9.98
C THR A 35 1.95 26.71 10.75
N SER A 36 2.11 27.19 11.97
CA SER A 36 2.98 26.59 12.97
C SER A 36 2.37 25.25 13.38
N HIS A 37 2.35 24.28 12.43
CA HIS A 37 2.44 22.90 12.84
C HIS A 37 3.86 22.78 13.38
N PRO A 38 4.05 22.45 14.68
CA PRO A 38 5.36 22.06 15.13
C PRO A 38 5.82 20.96 14.16
N MET A 39 6.98 21.18 13.53
CA MET A 39 7.66 20.12 12.78
C MET A 39 7.64 18.91 13.71
N PRO A 40 7.13 17.75 13.29
CA PRO A 40 7.23 16.56 14.12
C PRO A 40 8.69 16.45 14.52
N ASP A 41 8.93 16.32 15.82
CA ASP A 41 10.27 16.10 16.36
C ASP A 41 10.99 15.10 15.45
N PRO A 42 12.27 15.33 15.09
CA PRO A 42 13.00 14.42 14.22
C PRO A 42 12.82 13.03 14.80
N ALA A 43 12.22 12.13 13.98
CA ALA A 43 11.78 10.83 14.42
C ALA A 43 12.89 10.18 15.26
N ALA A 44 12.57 9.85 16.51
CA ALA A 44 13.56 9.29 17.42
C ALA A 44 14.22 8.07 16.74
N PRO A 45 15.55 7.89 16.85
CA PRO A 45 16.29 6.89 16.08
C PRO A 45 15.62 5.52 16.15
N LEU A 46 15.58 4.83 15.00
CA LEU A 46 15.01 3.48 14.92
C LEU A 46 15.88 2.53 15.75
N THR A 47 15.43 2.18 16.94
CA THR A 47 16.10 1.19 17.78
C THR A 47 15.77 -0.23 17.29
N VAL A 48 16.62 -1.21 17.68
CA VAL A 48 16.39 -2.63 17.38
C VAL A 48 15.01 -3.10 17.88
N MET A 49 14.57 -2.64 19.05
CA MET A 49 13.27 -2.98 19.62
C MET A 49 12.12 -2.40 18.79
N LYS A 50 12.21 -1.12 18.39
CA LYS A 50 11.22 -0.50 17.51
C LYS A 50 11.12 -1.23 16.18
N ALA A 51 12.26 -1.55 15.56
CA ALA A 51 12.33 -2.28 14.31
C ALA A 51 11.72 -3.68 14.43
N LEU A 52 12.01 -4.41 15.51
CA LEU A 52 11.39 -5.70 15.80
C LEU A 52 9.86 -5.60 15.87
N VAL A 53 9.33 -4.66 16.63
CA VAL A 53 7.88 -4.45 16.76
C VAL A 53 7.25 -4.07 15.41
N LEU A 54 7.86 -3.14 14.68
CA LEU A 54 7.38 -2.75 13.34
C LEU A 54 7.40 -3.93 12.36
N GLY A 55 8.45 -4.77 12.40
CA GLY A 55 8.52 -5.98 11.59
C GLY A 55 7.43 -6.99 11.95
N VAL A 56 7.15 -7.20 13.24
CA VAL A 56 6.03 -8.05 13.69
C VAL A 56 4.69 -7.47 13.21
N VAL A 57 4.47 -6.17 13.38
CA VAL A 57 3.25 -5.49 12.91
C VAL A 57 3.11 -5.62 11.39
N GLN A 58 4.16 -5.34 10.63
CA GLN A 58 4.17 -5.51 9.18
C GLN A 58 3.83 -6.94 8.78
N GLY A 59 4.51 -7.92 9.36
CA GLY A 59 4.31 -9.33 9.03
C GLY A 59 2.89 -9.82 9.30
N LEU A 60 2.30 -9.43 10.43
CA LEU A 60 0.93 -9.79 10.76
C LEU A 60 -0.08 -9.12 9.83
N THR A 61 0.12 -7.84 9.49
CA THR A 61 -0.93 -7.02 8.89
C THR A 61 -0.86 -6.93 7.36
N GLU A 62 0.25 -7.34 6.74
CA GLU A 62 0.41 -7.30 5.28
C GLU A 62 -0.54 -8.25 4.55
N PHE A 63 -0.68 -9.47 5.08
CA PHE A 63 -1.48 -10.52 4.45
C PHE A 63 -2.88 -10.65 5.05
N LEU A 64 -3.06 -10.33 6.32
CA LEU A 64 -4.37 -10.23 6.90
C LEU A 64 -5.16 -9.06 6.26
N PRO A 65 -6.47 -9.19 6.07
CA PRO A 65 -7.26 -8.13 5.42
C PRO A 65 -7.58 -6.95 6.36
N ILE A 66 -6.54 -6.40 7.03
CA ILE A 66 -6.66 -5.38 8.10
C ILE A 66 -5.84 -4.11 7.88
N SER A 67 -5.02 -4.05 6.81
CA SER A 67 -4.19 -2.91 6.38
C SER A 67 -2.89 -2.68 7.16
N SER A 68 -1.76 -3.12 6.59
CA SER A 68 -0.41 -2.88 7.13
C SER A 68 -0.08 -1.38 7.24
N THR A 69 -0.38 -0.60 6.21
CA THR A 69 -0.18 0.87 6.21
C THR A 69 -0.89 1.57 7.37
N ALA A 70 -2.11 1.15 7.70
CA ALA A 70 -2.85 1.71 8.81
C ALA A 70 -2.18 1.42 10.16
N HIS A 71 -1.69 0.19 10.34
CA HIS A 71 -1.06 -0.23 11.59
C HIS A 71 0.35 0.32 11.76
N LEU A 72 1.14 0.36 10.68
CA LEU A 72 2.50 0.93 10.72
C LEU A 72 2.48 2.45 10.96
N LYS A 73 1.36 3.12 10.69
CA LYS A 73 1.16 4.52 11.09
C LYS A 73 0.60 4.64 12.50
N ALA A 74 -0.43 3.85 12.84
CA ALA A 74 -1.12 3.98 14.13
C ALA A 74 -0.26 3.50 15.31
N VAL A 75 0.41 2.35 15.21
CA VAL A 75 1.17 1.76 16.32
C VAL A 75 2.29 2.66 16.82
N PRO A 76 3.17 3.22 15.96
CA PRO A 76 4.21 4.14 16.42
C PRO A 76 3.65 5.42 17.07
N VAL A 77 2.57 5.97 16.50
CA VAL A 77 1.91 7.17 17.05
C VAL A 77 1.32 6.90 18.43
N LEU A 78 0.61 5.78 18.59
CA LEU A 78 0.02 5.36 19.87
C LEU A 78 1.07 5.06 20.95
N LEU A 79 2.27 4.61 20.53
CA LEU A 79 3.40 4.35 21.44
C LEU A 79 4.29 5.59 21.69
N GLY A 80 3.94 6.75 21.12
CA GLY A 80 4.73 7.97 21.26
C GLY A 80 6.10 7.91 20.55
N TRP A 81 6.25 7.05 19.53
CA TRP A 81 7.52 6.91 18.80
C TRP A 81 7.67 7.86 17.61
N GLY A 82 6.59 8.56 17.23
CA GLY A 82 6.52 9.34 15.99
C GLY A 82 6.29 8.46 14.76
N ASP A 83 6.25 9.09 13.58
CA ASP A 83 6.12 8.35 12.30
C ASP A 83 7.50 7.81 11.89
N PRO A 84 7.66 6.49 11.65
CA PRO A 84 8.94 5.91 11.24
C PRO A 84 9.37 6.33 9.83
N GLY A 85 8.48 6.95 9.07
CA GLY A 85 8.70 7.34 7.68
C GLY A 85 8.42 6.21 6.66
N VAL A 86 8.21 6.65 5.41
CA VAL A 86 7.87 5.74 4.30
C VAL A 86 9.05 4.80 4.01
N SER A 87 10.28 5.31 4.00
CA SER A 87 11.49 4.56 3.66
C SER A 87 11.76 3.41 4.62
N VAL A 88 11.59 3.61 5.94
CA VAL A 88 11.75 2.55 6.94
C VAL A 88 10.68 1.46 6.76
N THR A 89 9.42 1.86 6.53
CA THR A 89 8.33 0.91 6.35
C THR A 89 8.46 0.13 5.05
N ALA A 90 8.92 0.77 3.96
CA ALA A 90 9.23 0.12 2.69
C ALA A 90 10.39 -0.88 2.83
N ALA A 91 11.45 -0.53 3.58
CA ALA A 91 12.54 -1.46 3.84
C ALA A 91 12.07 -2.70 4.61
N ILE A 92 11.27 -2.53 5.66
CA ILE A 92 10.72 -3.65 6.46
C ILE A 92 9.77 -4.51 5.60
N GLN A 93 9.02 -3.92 4.67
CA GLN A 93 8.14 -4.64 3.75
C GLN A 93 8.88 -5.65 2.86
N LEU A 94 10.17 -5.46 2.58
CA LEU A 94 10.98 -6.43 1.84
C LEU A 94 10.96 -7.82 2.50
N GLY A 95 10.90 -7.88 3.83
CA GLY A 95 10.74 -9.14 4.57
C GLY A 95 9.44 -9.87 4.19
N SER A 96 8.33 -9.14 4.10
CA SER A 96 7.04 -9.70 3.67
C SER A 96 7.07 -10.17 2.22
N ILE A 97 7.76 -9.46 1.33
CA ILE A 97 7.95 -9.86 -0.08
C ILE A 97 8.72 -11.19 -0.16
N VAL A 98 9.84 -11.29 0.56
CA VAL A 98 10.62 -12.53 0.63
C VAL A 98 9.77 -13.68 1.16
N ALA A 99 8.99 -13.45 2.23
CA ALA A 99 8.12 -14.47 2.83
C ALA A 99 7.08 -15.01 1.84
N VAL A 100 6.35 -14.13 1.13
CA VAL A 100 5.29 -14.57 0.20
C VAL A 100 5.87 -15.30 -1.01
N ILE A 101 6.98 -14.84 -1.55
CA ILE A 101 7.66 -15.53 -2.67
C ILE A 101 8.15 -16.91 -2.21
N ALA A 102 8.76 -16.99 -1.03
CA ALA A 102 9.25 -18.25 -0.48
C ALA A 102 8.10 -19.22 -0.13
N TYR A 103 7.00 -18.71 0.42
CA TYR A 103 5.82 -19.53 0.75
C TYR A 103 5.18 -20.11 -0.51
N PHE A 104 4.95 -19.29 -1.53
CA PHE A 104 4.32 -19.71 -2.79
C PHE A 104 5.30 -20.14 -3.87
N ARG A 105 6.57 -20.42 -3.54
CA ARG A 105 7.61 -20.77 -4.52
C ARG A 105 7.21 -21.88 -5.49
N LEU A 106 6.51 -22.90 -5.00
CA LEU A 106 6.07 -24.03 -5.83
C LEU A 106 4.91 -23.63 -6.76
N ASP A 107 3.96 -22.83 -6.25
CA ASP A 107 2.86 -22.27 -7.05
C ASP A 107 3.41 -21.37 -8.16
N LEU A 108 4.34 -20.49 -7.82
CA LEU A 108 4.97 -19.58 -8.78
C LEU A 108 5.76 -20.34 -9.85
N LEU A 109 6.50 -21.38 -9.46
CA LEU A 109 7.18 -22.25 -10.42
C LEU A 109 6.19 -22.98 -11.34
N GLN A 110 5.06 -23.46 -10.82
CA GLN A 110 4.00 -24.08 -11.62
C GLN A 110 3.38 -23.09 -12.60
N VAL A 111 3.11 -21.88 -12.16
CA VAL A 111 2.61 -20.78 -13.02
C VAL A 111 3.60 -20.46 -14.12
N CYS A 112 4.89 -20.28 -13.81
CA CYS A 112 5.93 -20.02 -14.81
C CYS A 112 6.03 -21.16 -15.85
N ARG A 113 5.99 -22.41 -15.38
CA ARG A 113 5.97 -23.59 -16.26
C ARG A 113 4.69 -23.67 -17.10
N GLY A 114 3.54 -23.31 -16.50
CA GLY A 114 2.25 -23.26 -17.19
C GLY A 114 2.24 -22.22 -18.32
N ILE A 115 2.74 -21.01 -18.04
CA ILE A 115 2.91 -19.95 -19.04
C ILE A 115 3.86 -20.41 -20.16
N SER A 116 5.01 -21.01 -19.81
CA SER A 116 5.97 -21.51 -20.80
C SER A 116 5.35 -22.57 -21.70
N ARG A 117 4.57 -23.51 -21.13
CA ARG A 117 3.84 -24.52 -21.90
C ARG A 117 2.76 -23.91 -22.79
N ALA A 118 2.05 -22.89 -22.30
CA ALA A 118 1.04 -22.18 -23.07
C ALA A 118 1.64 -21.52 -24.32
N PHE A 119 2.79 -20.86 -24.19
CA PHE A 119 3.50 -20.25 -25.33
C PHE A 119 4.08 -21.29 -26.29
N ARG A 120 4.65 -22.39 -25.79
CA ARG A 120 5.32 -23.40 -26.65
C ARG A 120 4.36 -24.37 -27.32
N HIS A 121 3.24 -24.69 -26.66
CA HIS A 121 2.35 -25.79 -27.08
C HIS A 121 0.88 -25.37 -27.20
N GLY A 122 0.57 -24.06 -27.07
CA GLY A 122 -0.80 -23.55 -27.16
C GLY A 122 -1.72 -23.94 -25.99
N GLN A 123 -1.16 -24.43 -24.87
CA GLN A 123 -1.94 -24.99 -23.73
C GLN A 123 -2.46 -23.89 -22.76
N TRP A 124 -3.14 -22.88 -23.29
CA TRP A 124 -3.67 -21.76 -22.50
C TRP A 124 -4.83 -22.14 -21.56
N ARG A 125 -5.45 -23.32 -21.79
CA ARG A 125 -6.58 -23.80 -20.99
C ARG A 125 -6.17 -24.50 -19.70
N ALA A 126 -4.89 -24.85 -19.53
CA ALA A 126 -4.39 -25.44 -18.29
C ALA A 126 -4.54 -24.44 -17.12
N THR A 127 -4.84 -24.95 -15.92
CA THR A 127 -5.10 -24.12 -14.73
C THR A 127 -3.94 -23.17 -14.43
N GLU A 128 -2.70 -23.64 -14.51
CA GLU A 128 -1.50 -22.86 -14.24
C GLU A 128 -1.31 -21.74 -15.28
N GLY A 129 -1.61 -22.00 -16.56
CA GLY A 129 -1.59 -21.00 -17.62
C GLY A 129 -2.64 -19.91 -17.38
N ARG A 130 -3.88 -20.31 -17.05
CA ARG A 130 -4.97 -19.38 -16.74
C ARG A 130 -4.67 -18.53 -15.48
N LEU A 131 -4.10 -19.16 -14.45
CA LEU A 131 -3.69 -18.45 -13.23
C LEU A 131 -2.61 -17.40 -13.55
N GLY A 132 -1.61 -17.77 -14.36
CA GLY A 132 -0.57 -16.83 -14.78
C GLY A 132 -1.11 -15.66 -15.59
N VAL A 133 -2.05 -15.91 -16.52
CA VAL A 133 -2.75 -14.86 -17.26
C VAL A 133 -3.57 -13.96 -16.32
N ALA A 134 -4.29 -14.55 -15.37
CA ALA A 134 -5.08 -13.81 -14.40
C ALA A 134 -4.19 -12.92 -13.51
N MET A 135 -3.04 -13.43 -13.04
CA MET A 135 -2.06 -12.65 -12.28
C MET A 135 -1.48 -11.48 -13.11
N ALA A 136 -1.11 -11.75 -14.37
CA ALA A 136 -0.58 -10.72 -15.25
C ALA A 136 -1.61 -9.61 -15.52
N LEU A 137 -2.82 -9.99 -15.97
CA LEU A 137 -3.90 -9.04 -16.25
C LEU A 137 -4.34 -8.26 -15.01
N GLY A 138 -4.39 -8.92 -13.85
CA GLY A 138 -4.79 -8.26 -12.60
C GLY A 138 -3.72 -7.37 -11.98
N THR A 139 -2.46 -7.52 -12.40
CA THR A 139 -1.38 -6.61 -11.97
C THR A 139 -1.38 -5.30 -12.78
N VAL A 140 -1.82 -5.34 -14.04
CA VAL A 140 -1.79 -4.17 -14.92
C VAL A 140 -2.52 -2.95 -14.36
N PRO A 141 -3.76 -3.04 -13.83
CA PRO A 141 -4.48 -1.86 -13.35
C PRO A 141 -3.73 -1.10 -12.25
N ILE A 142 -3.22 -1.80 -11.24
CA ILE A 142 -2.50 -1.15 -10.13
C ILE A 142 -1.17 -0.56 -10.59
N LEU A 143 -0.47 -1.19 -11.53
CA LEU A 143 0.77 -0.64 -12.08
C LEU A 143 0.51 0.64 -12.87
N ILE A 144 -0.53 0.66 -13.71
CA ILE A 144 -0.89 1.86 -14.47
C ILE A 144 -1.18 3.01 -13.51
N VAL A 145 -2.08 2.81 -12.55
CA VAL A 145 -2.47 3.87 -11.62
C VAL A 145 -1.32 4.28 -10.71
N GLY A 146 -0.52 3.33 -10.22
CA GLY A 146 0.66 3.62 -9.40
C GLY A 146 1.71 4.46 -10.15
N VAL A 147 1.99 4.10 -11.42
CA VAL A 147 2.89 4.89 -12.28
C VAL A 147 2.32 6.29 -12.55
N LEU A 148 1.02 6.41 -12.84
CA LEU A 148 0.38 7.71 -13.05
C LEU A 148 0.47 8.59 -11.80
N ILE A 149 0.23 8.04 -10.60
CA ILE A 149 0.40 8.77 -9.34
C ILE A 149 1.85 9.24 -9.20
N LYS A 150 2.82 8.36 -9.41
CA LYS A 150 4.25 8.69 -9.27
C LYS A 150 4.71 9.75 -10.28
N LEU A 151 4.20 9.74 -11.51
CA LEU A 151 4.60 10.69 -12.55
C LEU A 151 3.92 12.05 -12.42
N PHE A 152 2.67 12.09 -11.98
CA PHE A 152 1.84 13.31 -12.05
C PHE A 152 1.43 13.86 -10.70
N TRP A 153 1.56 13.10 -9.60
CA TRP A 153 1.03 13.51 -8.29
C TRP A 153 1.83 12.99 -7.10
N ASP A 154 3.12 12.74 -7.24
CA ASP A 154 3.97 12.11 -6.21
C ASP A 154 3.96 12.89 -4.89
N GLU A 155 4.40 14.17 -4.93
CA GLU A 155 4.40 15.04 -3.74
C GLU A 155 2.97 15.28 -3.17
N GLY A 156 1.99 15.46 -4.05
CA GLY A 156 0.59 15.66 -3.65
C GLY A 156 -0.02 14.41 -3.02
N TYR A 157 0.39 13.23 -3.44
CA TYR A 157 -0.05 11.98 -2.83
C TYR A 157 0.54 11.78 -1.43
N GLU A 158 1.83 12.05 -1.24
CA GLU A 158 2.48 11.93 0.07
C GLU A 158 1.90 12.88 1.12
N GLN A 159 1.56 14.11 0.71
CA GLN A 159 0.96 15.14 1.56
C GLN A 159 -0.58 15.07 1.60
N SER A 160 -1.18 14.11 0.92
CA SER A 160 -2.63 14.00 0.79
C SER A 160 -3.33 13.81 2.15
N PRO A 161 -4.48 14.48 2.37
CA PRO A 161 -5.35 14.24 3.51
C PRO A 161 -5.79 12.77 3.65
N LEU A 162 -5.72 11.98 2.58
CA LEU A 162 -6.00 10.53 2.60
C LEU A 162 -5.04 9.75 3.51
N ARG A 163 -3.86 10.28 3.78
CA ARG A 163 -2.87 9.69 4.70
C ARG A 163 -3.06 10.12 6.16
N SER A 164 -4.06 10.96 6.44
CA SER A 164 -4.39 11.35 7.81
C SER A 164 -5.00 10.20 8.61
N VAL A 165 -4.82 10.22 9.93
CA VAL A 165 -5.37 9.20 10.84
C VAL A 165 -6.89 9.06 10.69
N PRO A 166 -7.70 10.15 10.66
CA PRO A 166 -9.15 10.03 10.49
C PRO A 166 -9.54 9.45 9.13
N ALA A 167 -8.84 9.80 8.04
CA ALA A 167 -9.12 9.25 6.73
C ALA A 167 -8.86 7.73 6.71
N ILE A 168 -7.72 7.29 7.25
CA ILE A 168 -7.36 5.87 7.38
C ILE A 168 -8.40 5.11 8.21
N ALA A 169 -8.88 5.70 9.29
CA ALA A 169 -9.90 5.10 10.16
C ALA A 169 -11.23 4.93 9.42
N ILE A 170 -11.71 5.97 8.72
CA ILE A 170 -12.95 5.93 7.92
C ILE A 170 -12.82 4.87 6.82
N VAL A 171 -11.72 4.87 6.08
CA VAL A 171 -11.45 3.90 5.02
C VAL A 171 -11.43 2.47 5.58
N SER A 172 -10.85 2.27 6.77
CA SER A 172 -10.85 0.96 7.43
C SER A 172 -12.28 0.49 7.74
N ILE A 173 -13.14 1.38 8.25
CA ILE A 173 -14.56 1.08 8.54
C ILE A 173 -15.30 0.75 7.24
N VAL A 174 -15.17 1.56 6.19
CA VAL A 174 -15.82 1.32 4.90
C VAL A 174 -15.43 -0.04 4.34
N MET A 175 -14.14 -0.36 4.34
CA MET A 175 -13.66 -1.65 3.85
C MET A 175 -14.10 -2.83 4.74
N ALA A 176 -14.28 -2.63 6.04
CA ALA A 176 -14.87 -3.63 6.91
C ALA A 176 -16.33 -3.93 6.54
N LEU A 177 -17.12 -2.89 6.25
CA LEU A 177 -18.50 -3.03 5.81
C LEU A 177 -18.61 -3.71 4.43
N LEU A 178 -17.70 -3.38 3.50
CA LEU A 178 -17.63 -4.04 2.19
C LEU A 178 -17.26 -5.51 2.32
N LEU A 179 -16.29 -5.85 3.21
CA LEU A 179 -15.93 -7.24 3.49
C LEU A 179 -17.09 -7.99 4.15
N ALA A 180 -17.83 -7.36 5.08
CA ALA A 180 -19.01 -7.94 5.70
C ALA A 180 -20.11 -8.22 4.68
N LEU A 181 -20.34 -7.29 3.76
CA LEU A 181 -21.31 -7.46 2.68
C LEU A 181 -20.89 -8.62 1.75
N ALA A 182 -19.62 -8.66 1.32
CA ALA A 182 -19.10 -9.74 0.49
C ALA A 182 -19.19 -11.10 1.19
N GLU A 183 -18.88 -11.14 2.50
CA GLU A 183 -19.03 -12.35 3.32
C GLU A 183 -20.49 -12.81 3.40
N ARG A 184 -21.45 -11.90 3.42
CA ARG A 184 -22.86 -12.22 3.57
C ARG A 184 -23.51 -12.70 2.26
N ILE A 185 -23.20 -12.07 1.12
CA ILE A 185 -23.90 -12.31 -0.15
C ILE A 185 -23.09 -13.13 -1.16
N GLY A 186 -21.79 -13.28 -1.00
CA GLY A 186 -20.94 -14.05 -1.91
C GLY A 186 -21.35 -15.52 -1.97
N PRO A 187 -21.54 -16.13 -3.16
CA PRO A 187 -22.05 -17.51 -3.28
C PRO A 187 -21.03 -18.60 -2.91
N ARG A 188 -19.73 -18.31 -2.88
CA ARG A 188 -18.62 -19.20 -2.42
C ARG A 188 -18.55 -20.54 -3.11
N ILE A 189 -18.81 -20.56 -4.41
CA ILE A 189 -18.83 -21.79 -5.22
C ILE A 189 -17.57 -21.98 -6.06
N LYS A 190 -16.78 -20.90 -6.27
CA LYS A 190 -15.67 -20.87 -7.19
C LYS A 190 -14.36 -21.26 -6.48
N ALA A 191 -13.68 -22.26 -7.01
CA ALA A 191 -12.38 -22.69 -6.53
C ALA A 191 -11.25 -22.17 -7.43
N LEU A 192 -10.01 -22.25 -6.96
CA LEU A 192 -8.82 -21.70 -7.66
C LEU A 192 -8.62 -22.34 -9.05
N ASN A 193 -8.99 -23.59 -9.23
CA ASN A 193 -8.92 -24.28 -10.53
C ASN A 193 -9.89 -23.74 -11.59
N ALA A 194 -10.88 -22.92 -11.20
CA ALA A 194 -11.82 -22.26 -12.11
C ALA A 194 -11.38 -20.85 -12.50
N VAL A 195 -10.17 -20.40 -12.09
CA VAL A 195 -9.64 -19.07 -12.39
C VAL A 195 -9.64 -18.76 -13.89
N SER A 196 -9.92 -17.50 -14.24
CA SER A 196 -9.93 -16.98 -15.62
C SER A 196 -9.27 -15.59 -15.69
N GLY A 197 -8.97 -15.14 -16.92
CA GLY A 197 -8.45 -13.79 -17.13
C GLY A 197 -9.41 -12.69 -16.64
N ARG A 198 -10.75 -12.92 -16.74
CA ARG A 198 -11.77 -12.00 -16.20
C ARG A 198 -11.59 -11.81 -14.70
N ASP A 199 -11.33 -12.86 -13.95
CA ASP A 199 -11.13 -12.79 -12.51
C ASP A 199 -9.89 -11.95 -12.17
N GLY A 200 -8.83 -12.12 -12.95
CA GLY A 200 -7.63 -11.28 -12.86
C GLY A 200 -7.98 -9.80 -12.99
N ILE A 201 -8.75 -9.43 -14.01
CA ILE A 201 -9.16 -8.03 -14.24
C ILE A 201 -10.04 -7.54 -13.09
N VAL A 202 -11.09 -8.26 -12.71
CA VAL A 202 -12.05 -7.83 -11.67
C VAL A 202 -11.34 -7.63 -10.34
N VAL A 203 -10.56 -8.63 -9.89
CA VAL A 203 -9.83 -8.56 -8.63
C VAL A 203 -8.66 -7.57 -8.72
N GLY A 204 -8.03 -7.45 -9.89
CA GLY A 204 -6.97 -6.48 -10.16
C GLY A 204 -7.45 -5.03 -10.14
N CYS A 205 -8.64 -4.74 -10.65
CA CYS A 205 -9.25 -3.41 -10.49
C CYS A 205 -9.52 -3.09 -9.02
N ALA A 206 -9.99 -4.05 -8.23
CA ALA A 206 -10.13 -3.87 -6.79
C ALA A 206 -8.76 -3.69 -6.08
N GLN A 207 -7.70 -4.28 -6.61
CA GLN A 207 -6.34 -4.09 -6.09
C GLN A 207 -5.88 -2.62 -6.18
N VAL A 208 -6.35 -1.85 -7.16
CA VAL A 208 -6.06 -0.40 -7.29
C VAL A 208 -6.46 0.38 -6.05
N LEU A 209 -7.56 -0.02 -5.39
CA LEU A 209 -8.01 0.62 -4.15
C LEU A 209 -6.95 0.55 -3.03
N ALA A 210 -6.01 -0.40 -3.11
CA ALA A 210 -4.91 -0.52 -2.15
C ALA A 210 -3.95 0.67 -2.16
N LEU A 211 -3.96 1.49 -3.20
CA LEU A 211 -3.22 2.76 -3.25
C LEU A 211 -3.80 3.78 -2.26
N ILE A 212 -5.04 3.61 -1.80
CA ILE A 212 -5.63 4.43 -0.74
C ILE A 212 -5.20 3.87 0.62
N PRO A 213 -4.50 4.66 1.48
CA PRO A 213 -4.10 4.22 2.81
C PRO A 213 -5.30 3.77 3.65
N GLY A 214 -5.15 2.64 4.36
CA GLY A 214 -6.25 2.07 5.15
C GLY A 214 -7.09 1.02 4.43
N VAL A 215 -7.09 0.97 3.08
CA VAL A 215 -7.88 -0.03 2.32
C VAL A 215 -7.43 -1.46 2.60
N SER A 216 -6.14 -1.75 2.65
CA SER A 216 -5.55 -3.10 2.63
C SER A 216 -5.63 -3.75 1.26
N ARG A 217 -4.48 -4.03 0.66
CA ARG A 217 -4.40 -4.76 -0.62
C ARG A 217 -5.06 -6.14 -0.53
N SER A 218 -4.65 -6.93 0.45
CA SER A 218 -5.26 -8.24 0.72
C SER A 218 -6.74 -8.14 1.06
N GLY A 219 -7.16 -7.07 1.75
CA GLY A 219 -8.56 -6.81 2.06
C GLY A 219 -9.41 -6.51 0.83
N SER A 220 -8.96 -5.64 -0.06
CA SER A 220 -9.70 -5.29 -1.28
C SER A 220 -9.80 -6.46 -2.25
N THR A 221 -8.70 -7.18 -2.49
CA THR A 221 -8.67 -8.33 -3.40
C THR A 221 -9.47 -9.52 -2.85
N LEU A 222 -9.39 -9.80 -1.54
CA LEU A 222 -10.22 -10.81 -0.89
C LEU A 222 -11.71 -10.45 -0.99
N THR A 223 -12.08 -9.21 -0.69
CA THR A 223 -13.46 -8.73 -0.77
C THR A 223 -14.02 -8.87 -2.18
N ALA A 224 -13.27 -8.43 -3.20
CA ALA A 224 -13.67 -8.56 -4.60
C ALA A 224 -13.82 -10.04 -5.03
N SER A 225 -12.88 -10.91 -4.62
CA SER A 225 -12.96 -12.32 -4.89
C SER A 225 -14.19 -12.98 -4.25
N LEU A 226 -14.55 -12.60 -3.01
CA LEU A 226 -15.76 -13.10 -2.36
C LEU A 226 -17.03 -12.64 -3.08
N PHE A 227 -17.11 -11.38 -3.56
CA PHE A 227 -18.20 -10.92 -4.41
C PHE A 227 -18.30 -11.67 -5.74
N ASP A 228 -17.14 -12.03 -6.33
CA ASP A 228 -17.05 -12.84 -7.55
C ASP A 228 -17.33 -14.34 -7.32
N GLY A 229 -17.71 -14.71 -6.11
CA GLY A 229 -18.19 -16.03 -5.74
C GLY A 229 -17.12 -17.05 -5.35
N TRP A 230 -15.91 -16.62 -5.05
CA TRP A 230 -14.82 -17.50 -4.64
C TRP A 230 -15.00 -18.10 -3.25
N GLN A 231 -14.55 -19.33 -3.05
CA GLN A 231 -14.37 -19.93 -1.74
C GLN A 231 -13.31 -19.15 -0.96
N ARG A 232 -13.49 -18.96 0.34
CA ARG A 232 -12.66 -18.07 1.19
C ARG A 232 -11.16 -18.35 1.10
N ALA A 233 -10.76 -19.60 1.28
CA ALA A 233 -9.35 -19.99 1.23
C ALA A 233 -8.74 -19.79 -0.17
N ASP A 234 -9.49 -20.12 -1.23
CA ASP A 234 -9.05 -19.92 -2.61
C ASP A 234 -9.00 -18.44 -2.99
N ALA A 235 -9.96 -17.63 -2.49
CA ALA A 235 -9.95 -16.17 -2.61
C ALA A 235 -8.68 -15.56 -1.98
N ALA A 236 -8.34 -15.99 -0.76
CA ALA A 236 -7.12 -15.53 -0.09
C ALA A 236 -5.86 -15.98 -0.84
N ARG A 237 -5.81 -17.24 -1.29
CA ARG A 237 -4.68 -17.77 -2.06
C ARG A 237 -4.48 -17.02 -3.37
N PHE A 238 -5.57 -16.78 -4.12
CA PHE A 238 -5.53 -15.98 -5.35
C PHE A 238 -5.12 -14.53 -5.07
N SER A 239 -5.66 -13.91 -4.03
CA SER A 239 -5.30 -12.57 -3.58
C SER A 239 -3.78 -12.44 -3.30
N PHE A 240 -3.19 -13.43 -2.63
CA PHE A 240 -1.75 -13.43 -2.34
C PHE A 240 -0.92 -13.61 -3.59
N LEU A 241 -1.24 -14.60 -4.43
CA LEU A 241 -0.54 -14.84 -5.70
C LEU A 241 -0.61 -13.64 -6.64
N LEU A 242 -1.79 -13.01 -6.77
CA LEU A 242 -1.98 -11.77 -7.53
C LEU A 242 -1.16 -10.61 -6.95
N GLY A 243 -1.03 -10.57 -5.62
CA GLY A 243 -0.25 -9.55 -4.92
C GLY A 243 1.26 -9.67 -5.14
N VAL A 244 1.80 -10.87 -5.38
CA VAL A 244 3.26 -11.08 -5.53
C VAL A 244 3.89 -10.15 -6.56
N PRO A 245 3.45 -10.11 -7.83
CA PRO A 245 4.05 -9.21 -8.81
C PRO A 245 3.90 -7.73 -8.43
N ALA A 246 2.73 -7.34 -7.92
CA ALA A 246 2.46 -5.95 -7.57
C ALA A 246 3.38 -5.43 -6.45
N ILE A 247 3.47 -6.17 -5.32
CA ILE A 247 4.32 -5.75 -4.19
C ILE A 247 5.81 -5.89 -4.48
N THR A 248 6.20 -6.85 -5.32
CA THR A 248 7.60 -7.01 -5.72
C THR A 248 8.04 -5.83 -6.59
N ILE A 249 7.22 -5.42 -7.58
CA ILE A 249 7.52 -4.27 -8.43
C ILE A 249 7.55 -2.98 -7.57
N ALA A 250 6.56 -2.76 -6.71
CA ALA A 250 6.55 -1.61 -5.80
C ALA A 250 7.80 -1.59 -4.91
N GLY A 251 8.14 -2.71 -4.25
CA GLY A 251 9.32 -2.82 -3.42
C GLY A 251 10.64 -2.60 -4.18
N LEU A 252 10.74 -3.02 -5.44
CA LEU A 252 11.91 -2.76 -6.27
C LEU A 252 12.03 -1.28 -6.67
N VAL A 253 10.92 -0.60 -6.92
CA VAL A 253 10.90 0.84 -7.24
C VAL A 253 11.33 1.66 -6.03
N GLU A 254 10.87 1.29 -4.83
CA GLU A 254 11.18 1.99 -3.59
C GLU A 254 12.53 1.55 -2.98
N LEU A 255 13.16 0.50 -3.51
CA LEU A 255 14.35 -0.14 -2.94
C LEU A 255 15.50 0.85 -2.73
N LYS A 256 15.77 1.70 -3.73
CA LYS A 256 16.85 2.69 -3.67
C LYS A 256 16.60 3.69 -2.55
N ASP A 257 15.40 4.25 -2.50
CA ASP A 257 15.03 5.28 -1.54
C ASP A 257 14.95 4.67 -0.12
N ALA A 258 14.42 3.44 -0.01
CA ALA A 258 14.40 2.67 1.22
C ALA A 258 15.80 2.49 1.84
N PHE A 259 16.82 2.21 1.06
CA PHE A 259 18.17 2.03 1.58
C PHE A 259 18.94 3.35 1.78
N THR A 260 18.76 4.34 0.91
CA THR A 260 19.47 5.62 1.02
C THR A 260 18.95 6.46 2.18
N GLU A 261 17.65 6.57 2.34
CA GLU A 261 17.01 7.35 3.40
C GLU A 261 16.99 6.62 4.75
N SER A 262 16.88 5.28 4.75
CA SER A 262 16.94 4.48 5.98
C SER A 262 18.37 4.28 6.50
N ALA A 263 19.40 4.76 5.81
CA ALA A 263 20.80 4.62 6.26
C ALA A 263 21.01 5.22 7.66
N ALA A 264 20.29 6.28 8.01
CA ALA A 264 20.30 6.89 9.34
C ALA A 264 19.77 5.95 10.45
N ALA A 265 18.93 4.98 10.11
CA ALA A 265 18.39 4.00 11.05
C ALA A 265 19.43 2.93 11.47
N GLY A 266 20.51 2.80 10.71
CA GLY A 266 21.55 1.80 10.91
C GLY A 266 21.18 0.41 10.36
N PRO A 267 22.16 -0.40 9.99
CA PRO A 267 21.92 -1.68 9.30
C PRO A 267 21.30 -2.75 10.23
N LEU A 268 21.65 -2.77 11.51
CA LEU A 268 21.16 -3.78 12.45
C LEU A 268 19.67 -3.65 12.74
N PRO A 269 19.11 -2.48 13.09
CA PRO A 269 17.65 -2.31 13.23
C PRO A 269 16.89 -2.70 11.97
N LEU A 270 17.34 -2.27 10.78
CA LEU A 270 16.68 -2.62 9.52
C LEU A 270 16.66 -4.13 9.27
N LEU A 271 17.81 -4.80 9.48
CA LEU A 271 17.89 -6.24 9.33
C LEU A 271 16.93 -6.97 10.28
N VAL A 272 16.85 -6.55 11.54
CA VAL A 272 15.93 -7.12 12.53
C VAL A 272 14.48 -6.89 12.09
N GLY A 273 14.13 -5.70 11.61
CA GLY A 273 12.81 -5.38 11.08
C GLY A 273 12.44 -6.27 9.88
N ILE A 274 13.33 -6.41 8.90
CA ILE A 274 13.13 -7.25 7.71
C ILE A 274 12.96 -8.73 8.09
N VAL A 275 13.84 -9.26 8.93
CA VAL A 275 13.80 -10.68 9.34
C VAL A 275 12.53 -10.97 10.14
N SER A 276 12.17 -10.12 11.10
CA SER A 276 10.94 -10.30 11.88
C SER A 276 9.69 -10.20 10.99
N ALA A 277 9.65 -9.26 10.03
CA ALA A 277 8.57 -9.17 9.04
C ALA A 277 8.50 -10.45 8.19
N ALA A 278 9.63 -11.00 7.75
CA ALA A 278 9.64 -12.22 6.94
C ALA A 278 9.10 -13.43 7.72
N VAL A 279 9.58 -13.65 8.93
CA VAL A 279 9.14 -14.78 9.77
C VAL A 279 7.65 -14.67 10.09
N VAL A 280 7.22 -13.50 10.55
CA VAL A 280 5.82 -13.28 10.96
C VAL A 280 4.89 -13.31 9.75
N SER A 281 5.29 -12.78 8.59
CA SER A 281 4.52 -12.89 7.33
C SER A 281 4.30 -14.34 6.91
N TRP A 282 5.34 -15.15 6.98
CA TRP A 282 5.23 -16.58 6.67
C TRP A 282 4.19 -17.25 7.55
N LEU A 283 4.25 -17.03 8.86
CA LEU A 283 3.32 -17.58 9.82
C LEU A 283 1.89 -17.05 9.60
N ALA A 284 1.76 -15.76 9.30
CA ALA A 284 0.47 -15.11 9.03
C ALA A 284 -0.22 -15.68 7.78
N ILE A 285 0.55 -15.89 6.69
CA ILE A 285 0.03 -16.51 5.44
C ILE A 285 -0.47 -17.92 5.74
N ASP A 286 0.36 -18.75 6.39
CA ASP A 286 0.03 -20.14 6.69
C ASP A 286 -1.20 -20.24 7.58
N TRP A 287 -1.23 -19.43 8.64
CA TRP A 287 -2.37 -19.37 9.57
C TRP A 287 -3.64 -18.92 8.85
N LEU A 288 -3.59 -17.84 8.06
CA LEU A 288 -4.80 -17.31 7.41
C LEU A 288 -5.38 -18.29 6.41
N LEU A 289 -4.56 -18.94 5.59
CA LEU A 289 -5.03 -19.93 4.62
C LEU A 289 -5.71 -21.12 5.32
N LYS A 290 -5.14 -21.62 6.42
CA LYS A 290 -5.73 -22.69 7.22
C LYS A 290 -7.01 -22.23 7.93
N PHE A 291 -7.00 -21.02 8.47
CA PHE A 291 -8.14 -20.42 9.15
C PHE A 291 -9.35 -20.29 8.21
N LEU A 292 -9.16 -19.76 7.02
CA LEU A 292 -10.24 -19.51 6.05
C LEU A 292 -10.79 -20.79 5.39
N GLN A 293 -10.15 -21.95 5.57
CA GLN A 293 -10.73 -23.23 5.18
C GLN A 293 -11.93 -23.62 6.05
N ARG A 294 -11.96 -23.16 7.31
CA ARG A 294 -12.97 -23.60 8.32
C ARG A 294 -13.77 -22.43 8.87
N HIS A 295 -13.27 -21.20 8.79
CA HIS A 295 -13.85 -20.04 9.43
C HIS A 295 -14.20 -18.96 8.40
N SER A 296 -15.06 -18.04 8.81
CA SER A 296 -15.49 -16.89 8.03
C SER A 296 -14.57 -15.68 8.24
N THR A 297 -14.75 -14.63 7.42
CA THR A 297 -13.99 -13.40 7.52
C THR A 297 -14.50 -12.42 8.60
N TRP A 298 -15.55 -12.78 9.35
CA TRP A 298 -16.18 -11.90 10.36
C TRP A 298 -15.23 -11.40 11.45
N ILE A 299 -14.21 -12.19 11.83
CA ILE A 299 -13.21 -11.76 12.79
C ILE A 299 -12.45 -10.52 12.30
N PHE A 300 -12.10 -10.48 11.00
CA PHE A 300 -11.42 -9.34 10.41
C PHE A 300 -12.34 -8.13 10.25
N VAL A 301 -13.63 -8.36 9.97
CA VAL A 301 -14.65 -7.30 9.96
C VAL A 301 -14.74 -6.66 11.35
N GLY A 302 -14.94 -7.45 12.38
CA GLY A 302 -15.01 -6.96 13.76
C GLY A 302 -13.76 -6.21 14.18
N TYR A 303 -12.58 -6.78 13.89
CA TYR A 303 -11.30 -6.14 14.17
C TYR A 303 -11.18 -4.77 13.48
N ARG A 304 -11.45 -4.67 12.18
CA ARG A 304 -11.36 -3.41 11.42
C ARG A 304 -12.33 -2.35 11.91
N LEU A 305 -13.55 -2.74 12.29
CA LEU A 305 -14.52 -1.81 12.88
C LEU A 305 -14.01 -1.26 14.21
N LEU A 306 -13.55 -2.15 15.12
CA LEU A 306 -12.98 -1.75 16.41
C LEU A 306 -11.74 -0.85 16.23
N PHE A 307 -10.84 -1.22 15.31
CA PHE A 307 -9.65 -0.45 15.02
C PHE A 307 -9.99 0.94 14.46
N GLY A 308 -10.89 1.02 13.47
CA GLY A 308 -11.29 2.28 12.87
C GLY A 308 -12.02 3.20 13.86
N VAL A 309 -12.97 2.66 14.63
CA VAL A 309 -13.68 3.44 15.68
C VAL A 309 -12.71 3.86 16.78
N GLY A 310 -11.82 2.98 17.21
CA GLY A 310 -10.79 3.29 18.22
C GLY A 310 -9.86 4.42 17.77
N LEU A 311 -9.41 4.39 16.50
CA LEU A 311 -8.59 5.47 15.95
C LEU A 311 -9.33 6.81 15.87
N LEU A 312 -10.62 6.80 15.48
CA LEU A 312 -11.44 8.02 15.46
C LEU A 312 -11.65 8.58 16.87
N ALA A 313 -11.92 7.72 17.84
CA ALA A 313 -12.06 8.13 19.23
C ALA A 313 -10.76 8.71 19.79
N TRP A 314 -9.63 8.06 19.52
CA TRP A 314 -8.31 8.54 19.93
C TRP A 314 -7.99 9.89 19.29
N TRP A 315 -8.24 10.03 17.98
CA TRP A 315 -8.02 11.27 17.26
C TRP A 315 -8.92 12.41 17.77
N GLY A 316 -10.19 12.13 18.11
CA GLY A 316 -11.10 13.12 18.69
C GLY A 316 -10.63 13.69 20.03
N VAL A 317 -9.86 12.89 20.79
CA VAL A 317 -9.29 13.33 22.09
C VAL A 317 -7.95 14.05 21.94
N HIS A 318 -7.10 13.62 20.99
CA HIS A 318 -5.69 14.08 20.89
C HIS A 318 -5.40 14.90 19.62
N GLY A 319 -6.28 14.88 18.62
CA GLY A 319 -6.07 15.55 17.33
C GLY A 319 -6.68 16.93 17.21
N ALA A 320 -7.34 17.43 18.26
CA ALA A 320 -7.97 18.77 18.29
C ALA A 320 -7.05 19.86 18.85
N HIS A 321 -5.74 19.58 18.99
CA HIS A 321 -4.75 20.53 19.49
C HIS A 321 -3.70 20.86 18.45
#